data_8dbe9f26ca3687b5a2fd8654fdea9a84
#
_entry.id   8dbe9f26ca3687b5a2fd8654fdea9a84
#
_cell.length_a   1.000
_cell.length_b   1.000
_cell.length_c   1.000
_cell.angle_alpha   90.00
_cell.angle_beta   90.00
_cell.angle_gamma   90.00
#
_symmetry.space_group_name_H-M   'P 1'
#
loop_
_entity.id
_entity.type
_entity.pdbx_description
1 polymer ?
#
loop_
_entity_poly.entity_id
_entity_poly.type
_entity_poly.pdbx_seq_one_letter_code
_entity_poly.pdbx_strand_id
1 'polypeptide(L)'
;MEYMVYPRLLALAEVAWTQPDKKNWEHFHRCALKEVKWLQDNGYHPFDLSKEVGERPEAAVPVEHLGLMKTIKYTSPYAPQYTAGGDSALVDGLRGGWTYGDKRWQGFLNTDMDITVDLGEMKEISSIAAEFMQLSGPYVWLP
;
A
#
# COMPACT_ATOMS: atom_id res chain seq x y z
N MET A 1 -16.90 -19.01 -5.84
CA MET A 1 -16.24 -19.36 -4.56
C MET A 1 -14.76 -19.70 -4.76
N GLU A 2 -14.38 -20.36 -5.85
CA GLU A 2 -13.00 -20.77 -6.18
C GLU A 2 -12.00 -19.61 -6.17
N TYR A 3 -12.36 -18.48 -6.75
CA TYR A 3 -11.56 -17.25 -6.77
C TYR A 3 -11.15 -16.76 -5.35
N MET A 4 -11.99 -16.99 -4.35
CA MET A 4 -11.70 -16.59 -2.97
C MET A 4 -10.83 -17.61 -2.23
N VAL A 5 -10.89 -18.88 -2.65
CA VAL A 5 -10.22 -20.01 -1.99
C VAL A 5 -8.83 -20.23 -2.58
N TYR A 6 -8.72 -20.30 -3.90
CA TYR A 6 -7.45 -20.50 -4.58
C TYR A 6 -6.86 -19.17 -5.06
N PRO A 7 -5.57 -18.92 -4.83
CA PRO A 7 -4.51 -19.81 -4.32
C PRO A 7 -4.29 -19.77 -2.79
N ARG A 8 -5.13 -19.07 -2.02
CA ARG A 8 -4.93 -18.92 -0.57
C ARG A 8 -4.82 -20.24 0.17
N LEU A 9 -5.60 -21.25 -0.26
CA LEU A 9 -5.53 -22.59 0.31
C LEU A 9 -4.17 -23.25 0.07
N LEU A 10 -3.51 -22.97 -1.04
CA LEU A 10 -2.15 -23.47 -1.31
C LEU A 10 -1.14 -22.87 -0.32
N ALA A 11 -1.27 -21.57 -0.01
CA ALA A 11 -0.43 -20.92 0.98
C ALA A 11 -0.66 -21.48 2.39
N LEU A 12 -1.90 -21.75 2.75
CA LEU A 12 -2.23 -22.40 4.02
C LEU A 12 -1.63 -23.81 4.11
N ALA A 13 -1.73 -24.58 3.03
CA ALA A 13 -1.14 -25.92 2.96
C ALA A 13 0.39 -25.85 3.11
N GLU A 14 1.07 -24.94 2.42
CA GLU A 14 2.52 -24.73 2.56
C GLU A 14 2.90 -24.40 4.00
N VAL A 15 2.16 -23.51 4.66
CA VAL A 15 2.42 -23.15 6.06
C VAL A 15 2.22 -24.33 7.01
N ALA A 16 1.20 -25.18 6.76
CA ALA A 16 0.85 -26.29 7.63
C ALA A 16 1.78 -27.52 7.47
N TRP A 17 2.28 -27.77 6.25
CA TRP A 17 3.01 -29.03 5.94
C TRP A 17 4.52 -28.83 5.86
N THR A 18 4.99 -27.62 5.52
CA THR A 18 6.43 -27.36 5.38
C THR A 18 7.04 -26.97 6.72
N GLN A 19 8.15 -27.59 7.08
CA GLN A 19 8.91 -27.27 8.29
C GLN A 19 9.35 -25.80 8.27
N PRO A 20 9.34 -25.07 9.40
CA PRO A 20 9.62 -23.64 9.44
C PRO A 20 10.95 -23.21 8.79
N ASP A 21 11.99 -24.01 8.98
CA ASP A 21 13.35 -23.80 8.46
C ASP A 21 13.49 -24.08 6.95
N LYS A 22 12.48 -24.74 6.36
CA LYS A 22 12.45 -25.08 4.93
C LYS A 22 11.50 -24.21 4.11
N LYS A 23 10.78 -23.29 4.76
CA LYS A 23 9.88 -22.37 4.05
C LYS A 23 10.68 -21.41 3.18
N ASN A 24 10.31 -21.35 1.91
CA ASN A 24 10.93 -20.48 0.93
C ASN A 24 9.86 -19.84 0.04
N TRP A 25 9.70 -18.50 0.15
CA TRP A 25 8.69 -17.75 -0.57
C TRP A 25 8.83 -17.88 -2.09
N GLU A 26 10.03 -17.72 -2.62
CA GLU A 26 10.26 -17.74 -4.07
C GLU A 26 9.92 -19.13 -4.67
N HIS A 27 10.31 -20.19 -3.94
CA HIS A 27 9.96 -21.55 -4.35
C HIS A 27 8.44 -21.76 -4.33
N PHE A 28 7.79 -21.38 -3.23
CA PHE A 28 6.33 -21.48 -3.09
C PHE A 28 5.62 -20.70 -4.18
N HIS A 29 5.96 -19.42 -4.39
CA HIS A 29 5.32 -18.54 -5.37
C HIS A 29 5.41 -19.12 -6.78
N ARG A 30 6.59 -19.63 -7.17
CA ARG A 30 6.78 -20.28 -8.47
C ARG A 30 5.92 -21.56 -8.63
N CYS A 31 5.77 -22.35 -7.57
CA CYS A 31 4.89 -23.52 -7.58
C CYS A 31 3.42 -23.11 -7.64
N ALA A 32 3.01 -22.10 -6.87
CA ALA A 32 1.65 -21.59 -6.85
C ALA A 32 1.21 -21.05 -8.22
N LEU A 33 2.10 -20.35 -8.95
CA LEU A 33 1.83 -19.92 -10.32
C LEU A 33 1.53 -21.09 -11.26
N LYS A 34 2.26 -22.19 -11.15
CA LYS A 34 2.01 -23.40 -11.93
C LYS A 34 0.68 -24.06 -11.58
N GLU A 35 0.36 -24.15 -10.29
CA GLU A 35 -0.89 -24.71 -9.82
C GLU A 35 -2.10 -23.85 -10.23
N VAL A 36 -2.00 -22.53 -10.15
CA VAL A 36 -3.05 -21.62 -10.63
C VAL A 36 -3.30 -21.84 -12.12
N LYS A 37 -2.23 -21.96 -12.93
CA LYS A 37 -2.37 -22.26 -14.35
C LYS A 37 -3.03 -23.62 -14.57
N TRP A 38 -2.62 -24.65 -13.85
CA TRP A 38 -3.22 -25.98 -13.95
C TRP A 38 -4.71 -25.96 -13.59
N LEU A 39 -5.09 -25.24 -12.52
CA LEU A 39 -6.50 -25.05 -12.14
C LEU A 39 -7.29 -24.39 -13.27
N GLN A 40 -6.77 -23.34 -13.90
CA GLN A 40 -7.40 -22.64 -15.02
C GLN A 40 -7.58 -23.56 -16.22
N ASP A 41 -6.55 -24.34 -16.57
CA ASP A 41 -6.57 -25.29 -17.69
C ASP A 41 -7.58 -26.45 -17.46
N ASN A 42 -7.96 -26.71 -16.19
CA ASN A 42 -8.97 -27.71 -15.82
C ASN A 42 -10.36 -27.11 -15.52
N GLY A 43 -10.60 -25.86 -15.90
CA GLY A 43 -11.92 -25.23 -15.84
C GLY A 43 -12.30 -24.64 -14.47
N TYR A 44 -11.35 -24.53 -13.55
CA TYR A 44 -11.51 -23.79 -12.30
C TYR A 44 -11.23 -22.30 -12.51
N HIS A 45 -11.77 -21.46 -11.63
CA HIS A 45 -11.63 -20.00 -11.68
C HIS A 45 -10.89 -19.45 -10.45
N PRO A 46 -9.58 -19.77 -10.27
CA PRO A 46 -8.77 -19.23 -9.18
C PRO A 46 -8.47 -17.75 -9.41
N PHE A 47 -8.02 -17.06 -8.37
CA PHE A 47 -7.38 -15.75 -8.53
C PHE A 47 -6.11 -15.90 -9.38
N ASP A 48 -5.97 -15.05 -10.38
CA ASP A 48 -4.82 -15.06 -11.29
C ASP A 48 -3.61 -14.39 -10.65
N LEU A 49 -2.70 -15.19 -10.08
CA LEU A 49 -1.47 -14.71 -9.45
C LEU A 49 -0.51 -14.00 -10.43
N SER A 50 -0.64 -14.24 -11.73
CA SER A 50 0.19 -13.53 -12.73
C SER A 50 -0.15 -12.04 -12.82
N LYS A 51 -1.33 -11.67 -12.30
CA LYS A 51 -1.82 -10.29 -12.21
C LYS A 51 -1.70 -9.73 -10.79
N GLU A 52 -0.97 -10.40 -9.92
CA GLU A 52 -0.70 -9.88 -8.59
C GLU A 52 0.06 -8.56 -8.69
N VAL A 53 -0.52 -7.53 -8.11
CA VAL A 53 0.15 -6.23 -8.01
C VAL A 53 1.19 -6.36 -6.91
N GLY A 54 2.45 -6.42 -7.27
CA GLY A 54 3.57 -6.41 -6.33
C GLY A 54 3.63 -5.11 -5.51
N GLU A 55 4.72 -4.92 -4.78
CA GLU A 55 4.98 -3.65 -4.11
C GLU A 55 5.01 -2.51 -5.14
N ARG A 56 4.53 -1.34 -4.75
CA ARG A 56 4.59 -0.14 -5.60
C ARG A 56 6.05 0.30 -5.73
N PRO A 57 6.68 0.26 -6.93
CA PRO A 57 8.10 0.58 -7.07
C PRO A 57 8.44 2.00 -6.62
N GLU A 58 7.54 2.95 -6.86
CA GLU A 58 7.72 4.36 -6.48
C GLU A 58 7.72 4.57 -4.96
N ALA A 59 7.11 3.67 -4.19
CA ALA A 59 7.11 3.75 -2.73
C ALA A 59 8.48 3.43 -2.11
N ALA A 60 9.37 2.80 -2.85
CA ALA A 60 10.73 2.49 -2.42
C ALA A 60 11.73 3.62 -2.71
N VAL A 61 11.34 4.63 -3.49
CA VAL A 61 12.23 5.71 -3.92
C VAL A 61 11.81 7.01 -3.24
N PRO A 62 12.65 7.60 -2.35
CA PRO A 62 12.38 8.91 -1.77
C PRO A 62 12.29 10.00 -2.84
N VAL A 63 11.39 10.95 -2.63
CA VAL A 63 11.17 12.09 -3.52
C VAL A 63 11.71 13.36 -2.87
N GLU A 64 12.61 14.04 -3.56
CA GLU A 64 13.07 15.36 -3.16
C GLU A 64 12.08 16.43 -3.62
N HIS A 65 11.70 17.32 -2.70
CA HIS A 65 10.80 18.44 -2.99
C HIS A 65 11.03 19.59 -1.99
N LEU A 66 10.54 20.79 -2.32
CA LEU A 66 10.75 22.00 -1.50
C LEU A 66 10.17 21.90 -0.08
N GLY A 67 9.13 21.10 0.09
CA GLY A 67 8.48 20.83 1.38
C GLY A 67 9.12 19.73 2.21
N LEU A 68 10.24 19.10 1.77
CA LEU A 68 10.84 17.96 2.47
C LEU A 68 11.20 18.33 3.91
N MET A 69 10.64 17.56 4.87
CA MET A 69 10.81 17.73 6.32
C MET A 69 10.48 19.15 6.84
N LYS A 70 9.66 19.90 6.12
CA LYS A 70 9.16 21.19 6.56
C LYS A 70 8.06 21.05 7.60
N THR A 71 7.81 22.16 8.32
CA THR A 71 6.76 22.17 9.34
C THR A 71 5.38 22.11 8.72
N ILE A 72 4.55 21.19 9.23
CA ILE A 72 3.14 21.08 8.88
C ILE A 72 2.29 21.56 10.06
N LYS A 73 1.30 22.37 9.76
CA LYS A 73 0.21 22.71 10.68
C LYS A 73 -1.05 22.01 10.23
N TYR A 74 -1.61 21.19 11.08
CA TYR A 74 -2.88 20.51 10.87
C TYR A 74 -4.01 21.34 11.50
N THR A 75 -4.98 21.77 10.70
CA THR A 75 -6.21 22.38 11.20
C THR A 75 -7.15 21.29 11.70
N SER A 76 -7.22 20.18 10.96
CA SER A 76 -7.94 18.97 11.37
C SER A 76 -6.93 17.86 11.69
N PRO A 77 -7.06 17.17 12.82
CA PRO A 77 -6.14 16.09 13.17
C PRO A 77 -6.35 14.86 12.29
N TYR A 78 -5.27 14.18 11.93
CA TYR A 78 -5.35 12.86 11.33
C TYR A 78 -5.79 11.80 12.35
N ALA A 79 -6.36 10.70 11.88
CA ALA A 79 -6.85 9.64 12.73
C ALA A 79 -5.70 8.87 13.42
N PRO A 80 -5.79 8.56 14.73
CA PRO A 80 -4.72 7.90 15.48
C PRO A 80 -4.31 6.53 14.92
N GLN A 81 -5.20 5.84 14.22
CA GLN A 81 -4.93 4.55 13.57
C GLN A 81 -4.23 4.68 12.21
N TYR A 82 -4.18 5.88 11.62
CA TYR A 82 -3.63 6.13 10.29
C TYR A 82 -2.66 7.32 10.31
N THR A 83 -1.59 7.18 11.07
CA THR A 83 -0.63 8.27 11.34
C THR A 83 0.47 8.41 10.28
N ALA A 84 0.71 7.36 9.49
CA ALA A 84 1.80 7.29 8.50
C ALA A 84 3.20 7.66 9.05
N GLY A 85 3.43 7.54 10.34
CA GLY A 85 4.70 7.92 10.97
C GLY A 85 4.67 9.26 11.71
N GLY A 86 3.54 9.98 11.69
CA GLY A 86 3.32 11.18 12.51
C GLY A 86 3.27 12.49 11.73
N ASP A 87 3.59 13.60 12.39
CA ASP A 87 3.33 14.95 11.89
C ASP A 87 4.08 15.31 10.60
N SER A 88 5.23 14.69 10.35
CA SER A 88 6.01 14.95 9.13
C SER A 88 5.66 14.02 7.96
N ALA A 89 4.74 13.09 8.13
CA ALA A 89 4.48 12.04 7.14
C ALA A 89 4.10 12.55 5.74
N LEU A 90 3.42 13.69 5.64
CA LEU A 90 3.04 14.24 4.34
C LEU A 90 4.20 14.95 3.60
N VAL A 91 5.34 15.13 4.28
CA VAL A 91 6.50 15.85 3.72
C VAL A 91 7.82 15.09 3.96
N ASP A 92 7.76 13.80 4.32
CA ASP A 92 8.95 12.98 4.59
C ASP A 92 9.64 12.46 3.31
N GLY A 93 9.07 12.75 2.14
CA GLY A 93 9.57 12.29 0.86
C GLY A 93 9.22 10.84 0.52
N LEU A 94 8.46 10.16 1.36
CA LEU A 94 8.05 8.77 1.11
C LEU A 94 6.65 8.72 0.51
N ARG A 95 6.44 7.79 -0.39
CA ARG A 95 5.12 7.49 -0.98
C ARG A 95 4.54 6.25 -0.34
N GLY A 96 3.22 6.21 -0.24
CA GLY A 96 2.50 5.02 0.16
C GLY A 96 2.44 3.97 -0.94
N GLY A 97 2.31 2.71 -0.54
CA GLY A 97 2.09 1.59 -1.45
C GLY A 97 0.65 1.52 -1.97
N TRP A 98 0.27 0.35 -2.48
CA TRP A 98 -1.07 0.11 -3.03
C TRP A 98 -2.16 -0.06 -1.97
N THR A 99 -1.77 -0.21 -0.70
CA THR A 99 -2.72 -0.39 0.41
C THR A 99 -2.26 0.39 1.64
N TYR A 100 -3.20 0.72 2.51
CA TYR A 100 -2.89 1.39 3.79
C TYR A 100 -2.18 0.48 4.82
N GLY A 101 -2.04 -0.81 4.52
CA GLY A 101 -1.36 -1.78 5.39
C GLY A 101 0.14 -1.54 5.53
N ASP A 102 0.77 -0.79 4.63
CA ASP A 102 2.17 -0.39 4.70
C ASP A 102 2.46 0.71 5.75
N LYS A 103 1.41 1.27 6.35
CA LYS A 103 1.46 2.35 7.35
C LYS A 103 2.12 3.64 6.85
N ARG A 104 2.07 3.91 5.55
CA ARG A 104 2.60 5.13 4.91
C ARG A 104 1.51 6.09 4.45
N TRP A 105 0.25 5.78 4.74
CA TRP A 105 -0.88 6.61 4.39
C TRP A 105 -1.45 7.28 5.64
N GLN A 106 -1.48 8.60 5.62
CA GLN A 106 -2.14 9.37 6.67
C GLN A 106 -3.62 9.49 6.35
N GLY A 107 -4.48 9.20 7.32
CA GLY A 107 -5.92 9.18 7.12
C GLY A 107 -6.66 10.19 7.99
N PHE A 108 -7.67 10.82 7.40
CA PHE A 108 -8.58 11.74 8.08
C PHE A 108 -9.95 11.09 8.17
N LEU A 109 -10.51 10.99 9.37
CA LEU A 109 -11.76 10.29 9.61
C LEU A 109 -12.87 11.27 9.96
N ASN A 110 -13.92 11.28 9.15
CA ASN A 110 -15.09 12.16 9.31
C ASN A 110 -14.74 13.66 9.36
N THR A 111 -13.66 14.05 8.73
CA THR A 111 -13.22 15.44 8.63
C THR A 111 -12.47 15.67 7.35
N ASP A 112 -12.53 16.87 6.82
CA ASP A 112 -11.75 17.27 5.66
C ASP A 112 -10.27 17.43 6.04
N MET A 113 -9.39 17.15 5.10
CA MET A 113 -7.97 17.41 5.26
C MET A 113 -7.70 18.90 5.03
N ASP A 114 -7.32 19.61 6.09
CA ASP A 114 -6.89 21.00 6.04
C ASP A 114 -5.51 21.12 6.69
N ILE A 115 -4.51 21.38 5.87
CA ILE A 115 -3.10 21.45 6.27
C ILE A 115 -2.41 22.69 5.68
N THR A 116 -1.45 23.21 6.41
CA THR A 116 -0.54 24.23 5.94
C THR A 116 0.89 23.75 6.02
N VAL A 117 1.63 23.79 4.92
CA VAL A 117 3.06 23.48 4.89
C VAL A 117 3.83 24.80 4.85
N ASP A 118 4.65 25.06 5.87
CA ASP A 118 5.49 26.24 5.94
C ASP A 118 6.86 25.96 5.33
N LEU A 119 7.16 26.59 4.20
CA LEU A 119 8.45 26.45 3.52
C LEU A 119 9.58 27.23 4.22
N GLY A 120 9.25 28.10 5.20
CA GLY A 120 10.18 28.91 5.98
C GLY A 120 10.67 30.17 5.27
N GLU A 121 10.55 30.26 3.96
CA GLU A 121 10.93 31.43 3.15
C GLU A 121 10.12 31.47 1.85
N MET A 122 10.13 32.62 1.17
CA MET A 122 9.50 32.73 -0.14
C MET A 122 10.25 31.90 -1.16
N LYS A 123 9.53 30.97 -1.83
CA LYS A 123 10.03 30.10 -2.88
C LYS A 123 9.19 30.22 -4.13
N GLU A 124 9.84 30.13 -5.28
CA GLU A 124 9.13 29.95 -6.54
C GLU A 124 8.68 28.48 -6.65
N ILE A 125 7.36 28.29 -6.80
CA ILE A 125 6.75 26.95 -6.88
C ILE A 125 6.25 26.78 -8.31
N SER A 126 6.76 25.78 -9.00
CA SER A 126 6.34 25.41 -10.36
C SER A 126 5.18 24.41 -10.37
N SER A 127 5.09 23.57 -9.37
CA SER A 127 4.03 22.55 -9.26
C SER A 127 3.77 22.14 -7.82
N ILE A 128 2.55 21.70 -7.56
CA ILE A 128 2.15 21.06 -6.31
C ILE A 128 1.58 19.69 -6.68
N ALA A 129 2.04 18.64 -6.02
CA ALA A 129 1.54 17.29 -6.20
C ALA A 129 1.13 16.69 -4.85
N ALA A 130 0.04 15.97 -4.85
CA ALA A 130 -0.42 15.18 -3.71
C ALA A 130 -0.91 13.82 -4.20
N GLU A 131 -0.69 12.78 -3.41
CA GLU A 131 -1.19 11.44 -3.71
C GLU A 131 -2.32 11.10 -2.75
N PHE A 132 -3.38 10.54 -3.29
CA PHE A 132 -4.55 10.11 -2.55
C PHE A 132 -4.82 8.64 -2.81
N MET A 133 -5.21 7.92 -1.76
CA MET A 133 -5.64 6.53 -1.89
C MET A 133 -7.15 6.46 -2.04
N GLN A 134 -7.61 5.64 -2.98
CA GLN A 134 -9.01 5.29 -3.11
C GLN A 134 -9.18 3.77 -3.07
N LEU A 135 -9.91 3.28 -2.06
CA LEU A 135 -10.24 1.87 -1.90
C LEU A 135 -11.72 1.74 -1.56
N SER A 136 -12.52 1.27 -2.51
CA SER A 136 -13.98 1.17 -2.36
C SER A 136 -14.43 0.16 -1.30
N GLY A 137 -13.69 -0.94 -1.12
CA GLY A 137 -14.02 -1.97 -0.13
C GLY A 137 -13.99 -1.48 1.32
N PRO A 138 -12.91 -0.83 1.78
CA PRO A 138 -12.81 -0.28 3.13
C PRO A 138 -13.35 1.15 3.26
N TYR A 139 -14.12 1.63 2.29
CA TYR A 139 -14.73 2.99 2.31
C TYR A 139 -13.70 4.14 2.39
N VAL A 140 -12.55 3.96 1.75
CA VAL A 140 -11.57 5.04 1.59
C VAL A 140 -11.90 5.80 0.30
N TRP A 141 -12.22 7.07 0.44
CA TRP A 141 -12.64 7.94 -0.67
C TRP A 141 -11.61 9.04 -0.91
N LEU A 142 -11.57 9.53 -2.12
CA LEU A 142 -10.87 10.76 -2.44
C LEU A 142 -11.58 11.94 -1.77
N PRO A 143 -10.85 12.95 -1.33
CA PRO A 143 -11.41 14.18 -0.76
C PRO A 143 -12.20 14.98 -1.79
#